data_3a451a802cd662c7d591cafd16047a29
#
_entry.id   3a451a802cd662c7d591cafd16047a29
#
_cell.length_a   1.000
_cell.length_b   1.000
_cell.length_c   1.000
_cell.angle_alpha   90.00
_cell.angle_beta   90.00
_cell.angle_gamma   90.00
#
_symmetry.space_group_name_H-M   'P 1'
#
loop_
_entity.id
_entity.type
_entity.pdbx_description
1 polymer ?
#
loop_
_entity_poly.entity_id
_entity_poly.type
_entity_poly.pdbx_seq_one_letter_code
_entity_poly.pdbx_strand_id
1 'polypeptide(L)'
;MALESIVLVNLGTPEAPEPASVRAFLEEFLSDPMVVDYPTWLWRPVLAKILRSRPERIAKLYRSVWLPEGSPLTAGTRRIADALRATTGADVTFAFRYTQPALTRVLAGNGRPIVVPLFPQRTGSSSGTIEALVGDRATIRRIEPDEPGYISALADLWRQSVGHDPPEHFVASFHSIPVRYDRREGGQYRRDCETTYRALLARMGWPEEKATLAFQSRFGPEPWIGPKTAAVLQKLPRAGIKSVAVATPGFLTEGLETLEEIGMRGRQTFERAGGERFCRVPCVEAHPAFVRSLADALVDKEVAG
;
A
#
# COMPACT_ATOMS: atom_id res chain seq x y z
N MET A 1 -25.34 6.41 -21.11
CA MET A 1 -24.71 7.63 -20.57
C MET A 1 -23.21 7.44 -20.63
N ALA A 2 -22.41 8.48 -20.88
CA ALA A 2 -20.96 8.34 -20.81
C ALA A 2 -20.59 8.07 -19.36
N LEU A 3 -19.75 7.05 -19.12
CA LEU A 3 -19.20 6.76 -17.78
C LEU A 3 -18.54 8.05 -17.24
N GLU A 4 -18.83 8.39 -15.97
CA GLU A 4 -18.13 9.47 -15.26
C GLU A 4 -16.62 9.24 -15.33
N SER A 5 -15.82 10.30 -15.33
CA SER A 5 -14.38 10.16 -15.32
C SER A 5 -13.94 9.50 -13.99
N ILE A 6 -13.02 8.54 -14.07
CA ILE A 6 -12.52 7.78 -12.93
C ILE A 6 -11.09 8.23 -12.62
N VAL A 7 -10.82 8.49 -11.35
CA VAL A 7 -9.49 8.91 -10.88
C VAL A 7 -8.99 7.93 -9.82
N LEU A 8 -7.99 7.14 -10.18
CA LEU A 8 -7.28 6.29 -9.21
C LEU A 8 -6.32 7.13 -8.40
N VAL A 9 -6.35 7.02 -7.08
CA VAL A 9 -5.52 7.87 -6.21
C VAL A 9 -4.64 7.06 -5.28
N ASN A 10 -3.34 7.36 -5.34
CA ASN A 10 -2.34 6.86 -4.41
C ASN A 10 -1.71 8.03 -3.62
N LEU A 11 -0.89 7.76 -2.59
CA LEU A 11 -0.24 8.82 -1.81
C LEU A 11 0.78 9.60 -2.63
N GLY A 12 1.51 8.91 -3.49
CA GLY A 12 2.59 9.49 -4.26
C GLY A 12 3.97 8.99 -3.83
N THR A 13 4.98 9.52 -4.49
CA THR A 13 6.37 9.09 -4.40
C THR A 13 7.27 10.24 -4.85
N PRO A 14 8.56 10.29 -4.49
CA PRO A 14 9.47 11.26 -5.08
C PRO A 14 9.45 11.20 -6.62
N GLU A 15 9.62 12.33 -7.28
CA GLU A 15 9.67 12.41 -8.75
C GLU A 15 10.93 11.75 -9.34
N ALA A 16 12.03 11.78 -8.55
CA ALA A 16 13.29 11.15 -8.91
C ALA A 16 13.96 10.53 -7.66
N PRO A 17 14.83 9.52 -7.80
CA PRO A 17 15.53 8.88 -6.69
C PRO A 17 16.72 9.73 -6.20
N GLU A 18 16.49 11.04 -6.04
CA GLU A 18 17.48 12.05 -5.68
C GLU A 18 17.13 12.74 -4.35
N PRO A 19 18.14 13.19 -3.58
CA PRO A 19 17.88 13.80 -2.28
C PRO A 19 16.93 15.00 -2.32
N ALA A 20 16.96 15.82 -3.38
CA ALA A 20 16.08 16.98 -3.52
C ALA A 20 14.61 16.57 -3.69
N SER A 21 14.32 15.63 -4.60
CA SER A 21 12.98 15.11 -4.83
C SER A 21 12.43 14.34 -3.62
N VAL A 22 13.28 13.55 -2.95
CA VAL A 22 12.91 12.86 -1.70
C VAL A 22 12.60 13.87 -0.60
N ARG A 23 13.38 14.94 -0.48
CA ARG A 23 13.14 16.02 0.48
C ARG A 23 11.78 16.68 0.25
N ALA A 24 11.49 17.07 -0.99
CA ALA A 24 10.23 17.72 -1.36
C ALA A 24 9.01 16.81 -1.01
N PHE A 25 9.07 15.54 -1.39
CA PHE A 25 8.05 14.55 -1.06
C PHE A 25 7.86 14.40 0.46
N LEU A 26 8.95 14.21 1.22
CA LEU A 26 8.88 14.04 2.68
C LEU A 26 8.36 15.30 3.37
N GLU A 27 8.69 16.48 2.88
CA GLU A 27 8.22 17.75 3.43
C GLU A 27 6.70 17.87 3.30
N GLU A 28 6.14 17.60 2.11
CA GLU A 28 4.71 17.63 1.87
C GLU A 28 3.98 16.53 2.68
N PHE A 29 4.46 15.29 2.60
CA PHE A 29 3.87 14.14 3.28
C PHE A 29 3.85 14.28 4.81
N LEU A 30 4.98 14.65 5.40
CA LEU A 30 5.12 14.75 6.86
C LEU A 30 4.59 16.09 7.44
N SER A 31 4.18 17.03 6.58
CA SER A 31 3.48 18.26 6.99
C SER A 31 1.97 18.08 7.08
N ASP A 32 1.41 16.98 6.56
CA ASP A 32 -0.02 16.71 6.66
C ASP A 32 -0.40 16.31 8.10
N PRO A 33 -1.33 17.05 8.75
CA PRO A 33 -1.79 16.72 10.11
C PRO A 33 -2.46 15.35 10.21
N MET A 34 -2.99 14.79 9.13
CA MET A 34 -3.56 13.44 9.10
C MET A 34 -2.48 12.35 9.08
N VAL A 35 -1.25 12.69 8.69
CA VAL A 35 -0.08 11.80 8.72
C VAL A 35 0.67 11.95 10.03
N VAL A 36 0.87 13.21 10.47
CA VAL A 36 1.58 13.53 11.72
C VAL A 36 0.76 14.55 12.50
N ASP A 37 0.02 14.12 13.51
CA ASP A 37 -0.92 14.93 14.28
C ASP A 37 -0.29 15.56 15.55
N TYR A 38 0.96 15.96 15.47
CA TYR A 38 1.58 16.76 16.52
C TYR A 38 1.31 18.26 16.31
N PRO A 39 1.22 19.07 17.38
CA PRO A 39 1.16 20.52 17.25
C PRO A 39 2.29 21.04 16.36
N THR A 40 1.94 21.88 15.38
CA THR A 40 2.89 22.35 14.34
C THR A 40 4.18 22.93 14.91
N TRP A 41 4.09 23.67 16.03
CA TRP A 41 5.25 24.28 16.67
C TRP A 41 6.22 23.26 17.28
N LEU A 42 5.73 22.10 17.74
CA LEU A 42 6.56 20.99 18.20
C LEU A 42 7.14 20.19 17.04
N TRP A 43 6.33 20.00 15.98
CA TRP A 43 6.72 19.15 14.87
C TRP A 43 7.70 19.80 13.91
N ARG A 44 7.57 21.10 13.63
CA ARG A 44 8.45 21.82 12.69
C ARG A 44 9.95 21.62 12.93
N PRO A 45 10.49 21.76 14.16
CA PRO A 45 11.91 21.51 14.40
C PRO A 45 12.33 20.07 14.14
N VAL A 46 11.46 19.10 14.49
CA VAL A 46 11.70 17.67 14.23
C VAL A 46 11.71 17.38 12.73
N LEU A 47 10.73 17.91 12.00
CA LEU A 47 10.67 17.80 10.54
C LEU A 47 11.90 18.41 9.88
N ALA A 48 12.33 19.60 10.27
CA ALA A 48 13.54 20.23 9.75
C ALA A 48 14.80 19.37 9.94
N LYS A 49 14.92 18.69 11.10
CA LYS A 49 15.99 17.73 11.36
C LYS A 49 15.91 16.50 10.46
N ILE A 50 14.70 15.95 10.27
CA ILE A 50 14.46 14.82 9.37
C ILE A 50 14.86 15.19 7.94
N LEU A 51 14.38 16.32 7.44
CA LEU A 51 14.64 16.79 6.08
C LEU A 51 16.13 17.14 5.81
N ARG A 52 16.91 17.38 6.85
CA ARG A 52 18.37 17.58 6.74
C ARG A 52 19.14 16.27 6.65
N SER A 53 18.72 15.22 7.38
CA SER A 53 19.52 14.02 7.60
C SER A 53 19.04 12.78 6.81
N ARG A 54 17.78 12.70 6.41
CA ARG A 54 17.21 11.48 5.83
C ARG A 54 17.16 11.43 4.30
N PRO A 55 16.97 12.53 3.55
CA PRO A 55 16.73 12.47 2.11
C PRO A 55 17.81 11.71 1.34
N GLU A 56 19.08 11.91 1.68
CA GLU A 56 20.19 11.23 1.00
C GLU A 56 20.15 9.69 1.21
N ARG A 57 19.90 9.27 2.44
CA ARG A 57 19.77 7.82 2.75
C ARG A 57 18.58 7.20 2.05
N ILE A 58 17.42 7.89 2.06
CA ILE A 58 16.19 7.39 1.43
C ILE A 58 16.33 7.39 -0.09
N ALA A 59 17.01 8.38 -0.69
CA ALA A 59 17.30 8.40 -2.12
C ALA A 59 18.14 7.18 -2.55
N LYS A 60 19.09 6.74 -1.72
CA LYS A 60 19.83 5.49 -2.00
C LYS A 60 18.92 4.26 -2.02
N LEU A 61 17.93 4.19 -1.12
CA LEU A 61 16.94 3.11 -1.13
C LEU A 61 16.04 3.18 -2.37
N TYR A 62 15.58 4.36 -2.76
CA TYR A 62 14.81 4.52 -4.00
C TYR A 62 15.60 4.09 -5.24
N ARG A 63 16.89 4.43 -5.33
CA ARG A 63 17.72 3.99 -6.47
C ARG A 63 17.80 2.47 -6.61
N SER A 64 17.75 1.72 -5.51
CA SER A 64 17.82 0.25 -5.56
C SER A 64 16.55 -0.42 -6.11
N VAL A 65 15.44 0.33 -6.19
CA VAL A 65 14.14 -0.18 -6.67
C VAL A 65 13.57 0.63 -7.83
N TRP A 66 14.30 1.65 -8.30
CA TRP A 66 13.84 2.54 -9.36
C TRP A 66 13.80 1.82 -10.70
N LEU A 67 12.70 2.00 -11.44
CA LEU A 67 12.51 1.40 -12.75
C LEU A 67 12.93 2.36 -13.87
N PRO A 68 13.20 1.88 -15.09
CA PRO A 68 13.45 2.75 -16.24
C PRO A 68 12.31 3.74 -16.51
N GLU A 69 11.06 3.32 -16.27
CA GLU A 69 9.86 4.14 -16.42
C GLU A 69 9.54 5.03 -15.20
N GLY A 70 10.39 5.03 -14.18
CA GLY A 70 10.25 5.86 -12.98
C GLY A 70 10.02 5.07 -11.69
N SER A 71 9.34 5.68 -10.72
CA SER A 71 8.99 5.01 -9.46
C SER A 71 8.10 3.80 -9.69
N PRO A 72 8.36 2.66 -8.99
CA PRO A 72 7.48 1.48 -9.03
C PRO A 72 6.02 1.82 -8.70
N LEU A 73 5.78 2.69 -7.72
CA LEU A 73 4.44 3.14 -7.34
C LEU A 73 3.74 3.86 -8.49
N THR A 74 4.42 4.77 -9.17
CA THR A 74 3.86 5.48 -10.34
C THR A 74 3.59 4.52 -11.49
N ALA A 75 4.54 3.64 -11.80
CA ALA A 75 4.41 2.66 -12.87
C ALA A 75 3.26 1.69 -12.60
N GLY A 76 3.15 1.16 -11.38
CA GLY A 76 2.05 0.28 -10.97
C GLY A 76 0.70 0.98 -11.01
N THR A 77 0.60 2.21 -10.50
CA THR A 77 -0.65 2.99 -10.55
C THR A 77 -1.09 3.25 -11.99
N ARG A 78 -0.16 3.58 -12.88
CA ARG A 78 -0.42 3.75 -14.32
C ARG A 78 -0.93 2.45 -14.94
N ARG A 79 -0.28 1.30 -14.66
CA ARG A 79 -0.73 -0.01 -15.17
C ARG A 79 -2.16 -0.33 -14.76
N ILE A 80 -2.56 -0.04 -13.51
CA ILE A 80 -3.94 -0.21 -13.06
C ILE A 80 -4.89 0.69 -13.85
N ALA A 81 -4.55 1.96 -14.02
CA ALA A 81 -5.38 2.91 -14.75
C ALA A 81 -5.56 2.51 -16.23
N ASP A 82 -4.48 2.12 -16.89
CA ASP A 82 -4.52 1.70 -18.30
C ASP A 82 -5.33 0.42 -18.48
N ALA A 83 -5.18 -0.56 -17.59
CA ALA A 83 -5.96 -1.80 -17.63
C ALA A 83 -7.45 -1.55 -17.33
N LEU A 84 -7.78 -0.68 -16.38
CA LEU A 84 -9.16 -0.33 -16.08
C LEU A 84 -9.80 0.45 -17.24
N ARG A 85 -9.07 1.38 -17.87
CA ARG A 85 -9.52 2.09 -19.08
C ARG A 85 -9.82 1.11 -20.21
N ALA A 86 -8.93 0.15 -20.45
CA ALA A 86 -9.12 -0.87 -21.48
C ALA A 86 -10.32 -1.79 -21.21
N THR A 87 -10.62 -2.06 -19.92
CA THR A 87 -11.73 -2.93 -19.51
C THR A 87 -13.08 -2.22 -19.57
N THR A 88 -13.14 -0.94 -19.17
CA THR A 88 -14.40 -0.19 -19.03
C THR A 88 -14.73 0.68 -20.22
N GLY A 89 -13.74 1.09 -21.02
CA GLY A 89 -13.89 2.13 -22.04
C GLY A 89 -14.07 3.54 -21.46
N ALA A 90 -14.05 3.70 -20.13
CA ALA A 90 -14.20 4.99 -19.45
C ALA A 90 -12.96 5.86 -19.54
N ASP A 91 -13.11 7.17 -19.28
CA ASP A 91 -11.97 8.06 -19.06
C ASP A 91 -11.37 7.79 -17.67
N VAL A 92 -10.33 6.97 -17.63
CA VAL A 92 -9.62 6.61 -16.39
C VAL A 92 -8.29 7.33 -16.35
N THR A 93 -8.08 8.10 -15.30
CA THR A 93 -6.83 8.78 -14.99
C THR A 93 -6.30 8.37 -13.62
N PHE A 94 -5.11 8.84 -13.25
CA PHE A 94 -4.61 8.69 -11.88
C PHE A 94 -4.04 9.99 -11.34
N ALA A 95 -4.02 10.11 -10.02
CA ALA A 95 -3.46 11.25 -9.32
C ALA A 95 -2.79 10.81 -8.01
N PHE A 96 -2.01 11.72 -7.44
CA PHE A 96 -1.36 11.51 -6.15
C PHE A 96 -1.80 12.57 -5.13
N ARG A 97 -1.79 12.16 -3.87
CA ARG A 97 -2.09 13.07 -2.76
C ARG A 97 -0.99 14.11 -2.54
N TYR A 98 0.29 13.70 -2.70
CA TYR A 98 1.47 14.51 -2.33
C TYR A 98 2.48 14.77 -3.45
N THR A 99 2.22 14.34 -4.69
CA THR A 99 3.13 14.58 -5.84
C THR A 99 2.35 14.75 -7.14
N GLN A 100 3.06 14.90 -8.25
CA GLN A 100 2.42 15.02 -9.56
C GLN A 100 2.12 13.65 -10.20
N PRO A 101 1.00 13.52 -10.92
CA PRO A 101 -0.07 14.52 -11.10
C PRO A 101 -0.89 14.69 -9.80
N ALA A 102 -1.01 15.95 -9.35
CA ALA A 102 -1.66 16.24 -8.07
C ALA A 102 -3.18 16.07 -8.13
N LEU A 103 -3.77 15.43 -7.11
CA LEU A 103 -5.23 15.24 -7.00
C LEU A 103 -5.98 16.59 -7.01
N THR A 104 -5.42 17.62 -6.36
CA THR A 104 -6.00 18.97 -6.36
C THR A 104 -6.19 19.55 -7.76
N ARG A 105 -5.27 19.26 -8.68
CA ARG A 105 -5.33 19.73 -10.06
C ARG A 105 -6.44 19.00 -10.83
N VAL A 106 -6.59 17.71 -10.61
CA VAL A 106 -7.67 16.92 -11.23
C VAL A 106 -9.04 17.39 -10.73
N LEU A 107 -9.18 17.65 -9.42
CA LEU A 107 -10.41 18.15 -8.81
C LEU A 107 -10.75 19.61 -9.13
N ALA A 108 -9.84 20.36 -9.77
CA ALA A 108 -10.09 21.72 -10.26
C ALA A 108 -10.75 21.74 -11.64
N GLY A 109 -10.84 20.59 -12.33
CA GLY A 109 -11.53 20.45 -13.62
C GLY A 109 -13.04 20.49 -13.50
N ASN A 110 -13.72 20.62 -14.64
CA ASN A 110 -15.18 20.58 -14.69
C ASN A 110 -15.66 19.12 -14.63
N GLY A 111 -16.60 18.84 -13.73
CA GLY A 111 -17.21 17.52 -13.55
C GLY A 111 -17.07 17.00 -12.12
N ARG A 112 -17.76 15.91 -11.83
CA ARG A 112 -17.71 15.21 -10.54
C ARG A 112 -17.19 13.80 -10.76
N PRO A 113 -15.85 13.58 -10.76
CA PRO A 113 -15.28 12.28 -11.04
C PRO A 113 -15.58 11.26 -9.94
N ILE A 114 -15.45 9.97 -10.26
CA ILE A 114 -15.36 8.91 -9.26
C ILE A 114 -13.90 8.79 -8.84
N VAL A 115 -13.60 9.06 -7.58
CA VAL A 115 -12.27 8.90 -6.99
C VAL A 115 -12.16 7.55 -6.29
N VAL A 116 -11.15 6.78 -6.65
CA VAL A 116 -10.87 5.46 -6.08
C VAL A 116 -9.52 5.52 -5.33
N PRO A 117 -9.53 5.67 -3.99
CA PRO A 117 -8.31 5.52 -3.21
C PRO A 117 -7.78 4.08 -3.28
N LEU A 118 -6.51 3.89 -3.66
CA LEU A 118 -5.90 2.57 -3.81
C LEU A 118 -5.44 1.98 -2.46
N PHE A 119 -6.34 1.99 -1.47
CA PHE A 119 -6.11 1.54 -0.09
C PHE A 119 -7.27 0.70 0.43
N PRO A 120 -7.19 -0.64 0.37
CA PRO A 120 -8.23 -1.51 0.91
C PRO A 120 -8.38 -1.41 2.43
N GLN A 121 -7.28 -1.20 3.17
CA GLN A 121 -7.29 -1.01 4.62
C GLN A 121 -7.25 0.48 4.95
N ARG A 122 -8.32 0.97 5.59
CA ARG A 122 -8.57 2.40 5.77
C ARG A 122 -7.90 2.97 7.02
N THR A 123 -7.20 4.08 6.84
CA THR A 123 -6.70 4.91 7.94
C THR A 123 -6.65 6.38 7.55
N GLY A 124 -6.69 7.28 8.52
CA GLY A 124 -6.61 8.72 8.30
C GLY A 124 -5.41 9.15 7.46
N SER A 125 -4.26 8.52 7.67
CA SER A 125 -3.01 8.84 6.96
C SER A 125 -2.93 8.32 5.51
N SER A 126 -3.89 7.52 5.04
CA SER A 126 -3.95 7.03 3.66
C SER A 126 -5.25 7.46 2.96
N SER A 127 -6.29 6.63 2.97
CA SER A 127 -7.58 6.97 2.35
C SER A 127 -8.23 8.21 2.98
N GLY A 128 -8.11 8.40 4.30
CA GLY A 128 -8.74 9.51 5.01
C GLY A 128 -8.24 10.89 4.55
N THR A 129 -6.92 11.07 4.34
CA THR A 129 -6.39 12.35 3.81
C THR A 129 -6.83 12.61 2.37
N ILE A 130 -7.03 11.57 1.56
CA ILE A 130 -7.58 11.68 0.20
C ILE A 130 -9.06 12.08 0.28
N GLU A 131 -9.86 11.38 1.08
CA GLU A 131 -11.28 11.65 1.26
C GLU A 131 -11.53 13.06 1.80
N ALA A 132 -10.74 13.51 2.77
CA ALA A 132 -10.80 14.88 3.29
C ALA A 132 -10.47 15.94 2.23
N LEU A 133 -9.48 15.66 1.37
CA LEU A 133 -9.14 16.55 0.26
C LEU A 133 -10.23 16.58 -0.81
N VAL A 134 -10.86 15.45 -1.11
CA VAL A 134 -11.93 15.34 -2.12
C VAL A 134 -13.18 16.10 -1.67
N GLY A 135 -13.64 15.90 -0.42
CA GLY A 135 -14.88 16.48 0.09
C GLY A 135 -16.06 16.17 -0.85
N ASP A 136 -16.85 17.19 -1.17
CA ASP A 136 -18.05 17.07 -2.03
C ASP A 136 -17.74 17.19 -3.55
N ARG A 137 -16.44 17.34 -3.94
CA ARG A 137 -16.05 17.57 -5.34
C ARG A 137 -16.03 16.32 -6.20
N ALA A 138 -16.12 15.15 -5.59
CA ALA A 138 -16.14 13.87 -6.30
C ALA A 138 -16.93 12.81 -5.54
N THR A 139 -17.27 11.72 -6.20
CA THR A 139 -17.81 10.52 -5.55
C THR A 139 -16.66 9.62 -5.14
N ILE A 140 -16.64 9.12 -3.90
CA ILE A 140 -15.64 8.18 -3.43
C ILE A 140 -16.13 6.74 -3.64
N ARG A 141 -15.37 5.93 -4.37
CA ARG A 141 -15.51 4.47 -4.41
C ARG A 141 -14.34 3.84 -3.64
N ARG A 142 -14.64 3.18 -2.53
CA ARG A 142 -13.64 2.46 -1.73
C ARG A 142 -13.46 1.04 -2.26
N ILE A 143 -12.26 0.52 -2.12
CA ILE A 143 -11.95 -0.90 -2.28
C ILE A 143 -12.12 -1.52 -0.89
N GLU A 144 -12.96 -2.55 -0.79
CA GLU A 144 -13.20 -3.19 0.51
C GLU A 144 -12.06 -4.16 0.86
N PRO A 145 -11.77 -4.36 2.19
CA PRO A 145 -10.65 -5.20 2.64
C PRO A 145 -10.73 -6.66 2.17
N ASP A 146 -11.93 -7.15 1.91
CA ASP A 146 -12.22 -8.50 1.41
C ASP A 146 -12.80 -8.52 -0.01
N GLU A 147 -12.61 -7.45 -0.77
CA GLU A 147 -13.08 -7.35 -2.16
C GLU A 147 -12.69 -8.61 -2.96
N PRO A 148 -13.66 -9.35 -3.55
CA PRO A 148 -13.39 -10.68 -4.09
C PRO A 148 -12.31 -10.74 -5.16
N GLY A 149 -12.26 -9.75 -6.05
CA GLY A 149 -11.25 -9.69 -7.11
C GLY A 149 -9.85 -9.36 -6.56
N TYR A 150 -9.77 -8.51 -5.54
CA TYR A 150 -8.52 -8.21 -4.85
C TYR A 150 -7.96 -9.42 -4.10
N ILE A 151 -8.80 -10.13 -3.33
CA ILE A 151 -8.39 -11.35 -2.61
C ILE A 151 -8.00 -12.48 -3.59
N SER A 152 -8.76 -12.64 -4.69
CA SER A 152 -8.43 -13.62 -5.74
C SER A 152 -7.07 -13.32 -6.38
N ALA A 153 -6.81 -12.05 -6.72
CA ALA A 153 -5.53 -11.62 -7.29
C ALA A 153 -4.35 -11.93 -6.36
N LEU A 154 -4.47 -11.61 -5.06
CA LEU A 154 -3.45 -11.93 -4.07
C LEU A 154 -3.17 -13.44 -3.96
N ALA A 155 -4.23 -14.26 -3.93
CA ALA A 155 -4.11 -15.71 -3.85
C ALA A 155 -3.48 -16.30 -5.12
N ASP A 156 -3.82 -15.78 -6.30
CA ASP A 156 -3.23 -16.22 -7.56
C ASP A 156 -1.75 -15.86 -7.65
N LEU A 157 -1.37 -14.63 -7.26
CA LEU A 157 0.02 -14.19 -7.19
C LEU A 157 0.83 -15.02 -6.18
N TRP A 158 0.23 -15.35 -5.03
CA TRP A 158 0.85 -16.26 -4.07
C TRP A 158 1.12 -17.63 -4.69
N ARG A 159 0.11 -18.28 -5.34
CA ARG A 159 0.29 -19.57 -5.99
C ARG A 159 1.39 -19.54 -7.06
N GLN A 160 1.40 -18.49 -7.89
CA GLN A 160 2.43 -18.30 -8.91
C GLN A 160 3.83 -18.16 -8.30
N SER A 161 3.94 -17.43 -7.17
CA SER A 161 5.21 -17.16 -6.50
C SER A 161 5.81 -18.40 -5.80
N VAL A 162 4.97 -19.25 -5.21
CA VAL A 162 5.45 -20.43 -4.47
C VAL A 162 5.56 -21.67 -5.37
N GLY A 163 4.85 -21.72 -6.49
CA GLY A 163 4.87 -22.85 -7.42
C GLY A 163 4.38 -24.15 -6.79
N HIS A 164 5.06 -25.25 -7.10
CA HIS A 164 4.71 -26.59 -6.60
C HIS A 164 5.28 -26.91 -5.22
N ASP A 165 6.12 -26.06 -4.68
CA ASP A 165 6.75 -26.25 -3.36
C ASP A 165 6.30 -25.15 -2.40
N PRO A 166 5.17 -25.35 -1.66
CA PRO A 166 4.66 -24.36 -0.74
C PRO A 166 5.65 -24.13 0.42
N PRO A 167 5.74 -22.89 0.94
CA PRO A 167 6.59 -22.59 2.09
C PRO A 167 6.05 -23.24 3.37
N GLU A 168 6.88 -23.36 4.39
CA GLU A 168 6.44 -23.85 5.70
C GLU A 168 5.56 -22.82 6.44
N HIS A 169 5.73 -21.52 6.14
CA HIS A 169 4.99 -20.45 6.80
C HIS A 169 4.65 -19.30 5.85
N PHE A 170 3.50 -18.67 6.08
CA PHE A 170 3.03 -17.49 5.37
C PHE A 170 3.01 -16.25 6.28
N VAL A 171 3.47 -15.11 5.80
CA VAL A 171 3.40 -13.83 6.51
C VAL A 171 2.66 -12.81 5.66
N ALA A 172 1.54 -12.30 6.17
CA ALA A 172 0.89 -11.11 5.61
C ALA A 172 1.40 -9.87 6.36
N SER A 173 2.16 -9.03 5.68
CA SER A 173 2.78 -7.84 6.24
C SER A 173 2.05 -6.57 5.78
N PHE A 174 1.45 -5.84 6.72
CA PHE A 174 0.79 -4.56 6.48
C PHE A 174 1.66 -3.40 6.95
N HIS A 175 1.39 -2.19 6.48
CA HIS A 175 2.04 -0.99 7.03
C HIS A 175 1.59 -0.79 8.49
N SER A 176 2.52 -0.55 9.40
CA SER A 176 2.17 -0.24 10.78
C SER A 176 1.70 1.21 10.91
N ILE A 177 0.82 1.45 11.87
CA ILE A 177 0.43 2.80 12.30
C ILE A 177 0.60 2.94 13.82
N PRO A 178 0.74 4.16 14.37
CA PRO A 178 0.74 4.36 15.81
C PRO A 178 -0.52 3.82 16.47
N VAL A 179 -0.36 3.15 17.62
CA VAL A 179 -1.50 2.59 18.38
C VAL A 179 -2.54 3.66 18.72
N ARG A 180 -2.12 4.90 18.97
CA ARG A 180 -3.03 6.01 19.25
C ARG A 180 -3.92 6.38 18.05
N TYR A 181 -3.41 6.25 16.81
CA TYR A 181 -4.21 6.49 15.59
C TYR A 181 -5.26 5.40 15.41
N ASP A 182 -4.85 4.14 15.49
CA ASP A 182 -5.77 3.01 15.40
C ASP A 182 -6.89 3.10 16.46
N ARG A 183 -6.54 3.45 17.71
CA ARG A 183 -7.52 3.65 18.79
C ARG A 183 -8.47 4.81 18.51
N ARG A 184 -7.96 5.95 18.02
CA ARG A 184 -8.78 7.12 17.67
C ARG A 184 -9.76 6.82 16.55
N GLU A 185 -9.36 5.98 15.61
CA GLU A 185 -10.19 5.50 14.49
C GLU A 185 -11.03 4.25 14.87
N GLY A 186 -11.17 3.97 16.17
CA GLY A 186 -11.96 2.85 16.69
C GLY A 186 -11.41 1.47 16.37
N GLY A 187 -10.13 1.34 16.03
CA GLY A 187 -9.49 0.08 15.64
C GLY A 187 -9.84 -0.39 14.22
N GLN A 188 -10.34 0.51 13.38
CA GLN A 188 -10.82 0.17 12.02
C GLN A 188 -9.68 -0.41 11.15
N TYR A 189 -8.51 0.25 11.16
CA TYR A 189 -7.38 -0.21 10.34
C TYR A 189 -6.95 -1.63 10.66
N ARG A 190 -6.84 -1.96 11.95
CA ARG A 190 -6.49 -3.32 12.40
C ARG A 190 -7.54 -4.34 11.95
N ARG A 191 -8.84 -4.02 12.10
CA ARG A 191 -9.92 -4.91 11.63
C ARG A 191 -9.88 -5.13 10.12
N ASP A 192 -9.63 -4.08 9.34
CA ASP A 192 -9.50 -4.20 7.89
C ASP A 192 -8.31 -5.11 7.51
N CYS A 193 -7.16 -4.97 8.18
CA CYS A 193 -6.01 -5.87 7.98
C CYS A 193 -6.35 -7.32 8.33
N GLU A 194 -7.04 -7.55 9.46
CA GLU A 194 -7.49 -8.88 9.88
C GLU A 194 -8.52 -9.48 8.91
N THR A 195 -9.44 -8.66 8.39
CA THR A 195 -10.43 -9.08 7.39
C THR A 195 -9.73 -9.54 6.11
N THR A 196 -8.81 -8.75 5.56
CA THR A 196 -8.00 -9.13 4.39
C THR A 196 -7.19 -10.41 4.66
N TYR A 197 -6.56 -10.50 5.81
CA TYR A 197 -5.76 -11.67 6.20
C TYR A 197 -6.59 -12.96 6.21
N ARG A 198 -7.73 -12.95 6.89
CA ARG A 198 -8.62 -14.11 6.97
C ARG A 198 -9.20 -14.50 5.62
N ALA A 199 -9.67 -13.51 4.84
CA ALA A 199 -10.18 -13.74 3.49
C ALA A 199 -9.11 -14.35 2.57
N LEU A 200 -7.87 -13.88 2.67
CA LEU A 200 -6.75 -14.41 1.90
C LEU A 200 -6.40 -15.85 2.30
N LEU A 201 -6.30 -16.17 3.59
CA LEU A 201 -6.05 -17.53 4.07
C LEU A 201 -7.16 -18.49 3.60
N ALA A 202 -8.42 -18.09 3.73
CA ALA A 202 -9.56 -18.88 3.25
C ALA A 202 -9.48 -19.13 1.74
N ARG A 203 -9.15 -18.09 0.95
CA ARG A 203 -9.03 -18.20 -0.52
C ARG A 203 -7.86 -19.06 -0.97
N MET A 204 -6.76 -19.07 -0.20
CA MET A 204 -5.60 -19.92 -0.45
C MET A 204 -5.82 -21.37 0.03
N GLY A 205 -6.75 -21.62 0.95
CA GLY A 205 -6.87 -22.88 1.70
C GLY A 205 -5.67 -23.08 2.65
N TRP A 206 -5.09 -21.98 3.18
CA TRP A 206 -3.89 -22.04 4.00
C TRP A 206 -4.24 -22.07 5.49
N PRO A 207 -3.65 -22.98 6.28
CA PRO A 207 -3.95 -23.13 7.70
C PRO A 207 -3.45 -21.94 8.53
N GLU A 208 -4.28 -21.43 9.43
CA GLU A 208 -3.98 -20.23 10.21
C GLU A 208 -2.76 -20.41 11.13
N GLU A 209 -2.55 -21.61 11.68
CA GLU A 209 -1.39 -21.94 12.52
C GLU A 209 -0.04 -21.87 11.75
N LYS A 210 -0.07 -21.91 10.43
CA LYS A 210 1.10 -21.72 9.56
C LYS A 210 1.14 -20.33 8.92
N ALA A 211 0.45 -19.36 9.53
CA ALA A 211 0.42 -18.00 9.04
C ALA A 211 0.60 -16.98 10.16
N THR A 212 1.07 -15.79 9.81
CA THR A 212 1.21 -14.66 10.75
C THR A 212 0.80 -13.36 10.09
N LEU A 213 -0.13 -12.64 10.73
CA LEU A 213 -0.38 -11.24 10.42
C LEU A 213 0.68 -10.39 11.14
N ALA A 214 1.41 -9.55 10.40
CA ALA A 214 2.50 -8.72 10.92
C ALA A 214 2.45 -7.32 10.33
N PHE A 215 3.24 -6.40 10.91
CA PHE A 215 3.25 -4.99 10.53
C PHE A 215 4.67 -4.46 10.33
N GLN A 216 4.89 -3.70 9.26
CA GLN A 216 6.18 -3.13 8.85
C GLN A 216 6.25 -1.61 8.95
N SER A 217 7.39 -1.02 8.61
CA SER A 217 7.58 0.44 8.40
C SER A 217 7.35 1.31 9.61
N ARG A 218 7.68 0.83 10.81
CA ARG A 218 7.59 1.60 12.04
C ARG A 218 8.54 2.80 12.04
N PHE A 219 8.03 3.95 12.47
CA PHE A 219 8.75 5.20 12.55
C PHE A 219 8.62 5.88 13.94
N GLY A 220 9.75 6.38 14.47
CA GLY A 220 9.75 7.10 15.75
C GLY A 220 9.64 6.20 17.00
N PRO A 221 9.59 6.82 18.20
CA PRO A 221 9.67 6.11 19.48
C PRO A 221 8.33 5.66 20.04
N GLU A 222 7.19 6.17 19.54
CA GLU A 222 5.89 5.84 20.08
C GLU A 222 5.50 4.36 19.82
N PRO A 223 4.53 3.81 20.56
CA PRO A 223 4.01 2.48 20.31
C PRO A 223 3.26 2.39 18.98
N TRP A 224 3.59 1.39 18.17
CA TRP A 224 2.96 1.07 16.90
C TRP A 224 2.31 -0.30 16.95
N ILE A 225 1.27 -0.53 16.14
CA ILE A 225 0.63 -1.85 16.06
C ILE A 225 1.64 -2.92 15.61
N GLY A 226 1.44 -4.16 16.07
CA GLY A 226 2.36 -5.27 15.82
C GLY A 226 1.63 -6.61 15.80
N PRO A 227 2.40 -7.70 15.64
CA PRO A 227 3.87 -7.85 15.76
C PRO A 227 4.64 -7.24 14.59
N LYS A 228 5.92 -6.86 14.81
CA LYS A 228 6.78 -6.35 13.75
C LYS A 228 7.16 -7.45 12.76
N THR A 229 7.02 -7.21 11.47
CA THR A 229 7.40 -8.16 10.41
C THR A 229 8.87 -8.59 10.53
N ALA A 230 9.81 -7.66 10.73
CA ALA A 230 11.22 -8.00 10.92
C ALA A 230 11.46 -8.92 12.13
N ALA A 231 10.71 -8.73 13.22
CA ALA A 231 10.84 -9.60 14.41
C ALA A 231 10.24 -11.00 14.15
N VAL A 232 9.14 -11.08 13.39
CA VAL A 232 8.56 -12.36 12.95
C VAL A 232 9.56 -13.11 12.08
N LEU A 233 10.11 -12.46 11.04
CA LEU A 233 11.09 -13.04 10.14
C LEU A 233 12.38 -13.50 10.84
N GLN A 234 12.75 -12.85 11.94
CA GLN A 234 13.90 -13.28 12.77
C GLN A 234 13.57 -14.48 13.67
N LYS A 235 12.32 -14.60 14.12
CA LYS A 235 11.89 -15.68 15.03
C LYS A 235 11.62 -17.00 14.31
N LEU A 236 11.04 -16.97 13.10
CA LEU A 236 10.65 -18.15 12.34
C LEU A 236 11.82 -19.17 12.17
N PRO A 237 13.01 -18.76 11.68
CA PRO A 237 14.12 -19.72 11.53
C PRO A 237 14.62 -20.30 12.84
N ARG A 238 14.57 -19.49 13.93
CA ARG A 238 14.94 -19.94 15.28
C ARG A 238 13.95 -20.96 15.85
N ALA A 239 12.71 -20.96 15.36
CA ALA A 239 11.69 -21.96 15.68
C ALA A 239 11.71 -23.17 14.73
N GLY A 240 12.72 -23.28 13.86
CA GLY A 240 12.87 -24.38 12.93
C GLY A 240 12.24 -24.17 11.55
N ILE A 241 11.54 -23.06 11.31
CA ILE A 241 10.90 -22.75 10.01
C ILE A 241 11.95 -22.23 9.02
N LYS A 242 12.23 -22.99 7.97
CA LYS A 242 13.29 -22.71 7.01
C LYS A 242 12.82 -22.04 5.73
N SER A 243 11.51 -22.07 5.45
CA SER A 243 10.94 -21.45 4.26
C SER A 243 9.73 -20.58 4.59
N VAL A 244 9.66 -19.37 3.99
CA VAL A 244 8.59 -18.41 4.22
C VAL A 244 8.16 -17.76 2.90
N ALA A 245 6.84 -17.55 2.74
CA ALA A 245 6.31 -16.60 1.77
C ALA A 245 5.81 -15.36 2.50
N VAL A 246 6.09 -14.18 1.94
CA VAL A 246 5.66 -12.89 2.50
C VAL A 246 4.88 -12.11 1.45
N ALA A 247 3.63 -11.79 1.75
CA ALA A 247 2.82 -10.85 0.99
C ALA A 247 2.69 -9.52 1.72
N THR A 248 2.44 -8.46 0.96
CA THR A 248 2.20 -7.09 1.47
C THR A 248 0.82 -6.59 1.04
N PRO A 249 -0.29 -7.18 1.57
CA PRO A 249 -1.63 -6.93 1.02
C PRO A 249 -2.08 -5.47 1.11
N GLY A 250 -1.58 -4.70 2.06
CA GLY A 250 -1.89 -3.27 2.18
C GLY A 250 -1.37 -2.39 1.04
N PHE A 251 -0.60 -2.96 0.10
CA PHE A 251 -0.02 -2.24 -1.04
C PHE A 251 -0.54 -2.84 -2.34
N LEU A 252 -1.35 -2.07 -3.08
CA LEU A 252 -1.83 -2.49 -4.40
C LEU A 252 -0.76 -2.35 -5.48
N THR A 253 0.23 -1.49 -5.27
CA THR A 253 1.37 -1.25 -6.18
C THR A 253 2.69 -1.49 -5.47
N GLU A 254 3.71 -1.88 -6.23
CA GLU A 254 5.06 -1.97 -5.68
C GLU A 254 5.58 -0.60 -5.24
N GLY A 255 6.42 -0.60 -4.23
CA GLY A 255 7.03 0.60 -3.66
C GLY A 255 8.28 0.27 -2.86
N LEU A 256 8.78 1.27 -2.14
CA LEU A 256 9.95 1.12 -1.28
C LEU A 256 9.71 0.07 -0.18
N GLU A 257 8.50 0.05 0.37
CA GLU A 257 8.08 -0.82 1.47
C GLU A 257 7.98 -2.29 1.04
N THR A 258 7.63 -2.54 -0.22
CA THR A 258 7.43 -3.91 -0.74
C THR A 258 8.72 -4.48 -1.32
N LEU A 259 9.44 -3.69 -2.11
CA LEU A 259 10.65 -4.15 -2.82
C LEU A 259 11.87 -4.10 -1.92
N GLU A 260 12.15 -2.96 -1.27
CA GLU A 260 13.34 -2.80 -0.46
C GLU A 260 13.14 -3.34 0.97
N GLU A 261 12.09 -2.88 1.69
CA GLU A 261 11.93 -3.27 3.09
C GLU A 261 11.62 -4.76 3.24
N ILE A 262 10.68 -5.30 2.47
CA ILE A 262 10.33 -6.73 2.54
C ILE A 262 11.22 -7.55 1.61
N GLY A 263 11.32 -7.16 0.33
CA GLY A 263 12.02 -7.95 -0.68
C GLY A 263 13.52 -8.09 -0.42
N MET A 264 14.19 -7.01 -0.01
CA MET A 264 15.63 -7.00 0.24
C MET A 264 15.96 -7.18 1.72
N ARG A 265 15.57 -6.23 2.60
CA ARG A 265 15.91 -6.29 4.04
C ARG A 265 15.19 -7.41 4.79
N GLY A 266 13.94 -7.68 4.45
CA GLY A 266 13.17 -8.77 5.03
C GLY A 266 13.81 -10.12 4.73
N ARG A 267 14.17 -10.35 3.45
CA ARG A 267 14.92 -11.53 3.01
C ARG A 267 16.23 -11.67 3.79
N GLN A 268 17.07 -10.63 3.83
CA GLN A 268 18.34 -10.65 4.56
C GLN A 268 18.15 -10.95 6.06
N THR A 269 17.06 -10.41 6.66
CA THR A 269 16.74 -10.65 8.07
C THR A 269 16.42 -12.11 8.33
N PHE A 270 15.63 -12.73 7.44
CA PHE A 270 15.26 -14.14 7.52
C PHE A 270 16.46 -15.07 7.32
N GLU A 271 17.25 -14.82 6.27
CA GLU A 271 18.44 -15.62 5.93
C GLU A 271 19.52 -15.54 7.02
N ARG A 272 19.82 -14.34 7.56
CA ARG A 272 20.75 -14.15 8.68
C ARG A 272 20.30 -14.86 9.96
N ALA A 273 19.02 -15.08 10.13
CA ALA A 273 18.47 -15.83 11.27
C ALA A 273 18.52 -17.36 11.06
N GLY A 274 18.97 -17.84 9.90
CA GLY A 274 19.07 -19.25 9.54
C GLY A 274 17.94 -19.79 8.67
N GLY A 275 17.15 -18.89 8.05
CA GLY A 275 16.19 -19.23 7.01
C GLY A 275 16.88 -19.56 5.69
N GLU A 276 16.24 -20.39 4.87
CA GLU A 276 16.85 -20.93 3.64
C GLU A 276 16.12 -20.44 2.39
N ARG A 277 14.79 -20.39 2.42
CA ARG A 277 13.97 -19.97 1.28
C ARG A 277 13.01 -18.85 1.64
N PHE A 278 13.20 -17.71 1.01
CA PHE A 278 12.34 -16.53 1.15
C PHE A 278 11.66 -16.22 -0.18
N CYS A 279 10.33 -16.29 -0.20
CA CYS A 279 9.49 -15.95 -1.34
C CYS A 279 8.74 -14.64 -1.05
N ARG A 280 8.94 -13.60 -1.87
CA ARG A 280 8.12 -12.39 -1.83
C ARG A 280 6.99 -12.51 -2.84
N VAL A 281 5.77 -12.34 -2.39
CA VAL A 281 4.59 -12.27 -3.26
C VAL A 281 4.50 -10.85 -3.84
N PRO A 282 4.36 -10.66 -5.16
CA PRO A 282 4.18 -9.35 -5.78
C PRO A 282 2.89 -8.65 -5.33
N CYS A 283 2.85 -7.32 -5.49
CA CYS A 283 1.62 -6.54 -5.33
C CYS A 283 0.63 -6.84 -6.46
N VAL A 284 -0.66 -6.57 -6.20
CA VAL A 284 -1.77 -6.92 -7.10
C VAL A 284 -1.68 -6.20 -8.43
N GLU A 285 -1.36 -4.92 -8.42
CA GLU A 285 -1.28 -4.05 -9.60
C GLU A 285 -2.45 -4.26 -10.58
N ALA A 286 -2.15 -4.42 -11.88
CA ALA A 286 -3.15 -4.63 -12.92
C ALA A 286 -3.57 -6.11 -13.09
N HIS A 287 -3.58 -6.89 -12.00
CA HIS A 287 -4.02 -8.29 -12.09
C HIS A 287 -5.45 -8.39 -12.62
N PRO A 288 -5.74 -9.25 -13.61
CA PRO A 288 -7.04 -9.27 -14.30
C PRO A 288 -8.25 -9.48 -13.39
N ALA A 289 -8.10 -10.28 -12.32
CA ALA A 289 -9.20 -10.51 -11.37
C ALA A 289 -9.55 -9.23 -10.59
N PHE A 290 -8.54 -8.46 -10.17
CA PHE A 290 -8.73 -7.20 -9.47
C PHE A 290 -9.33 -6.13 -10.39
N VAL A 291 -8.78 -5.97 -11.60
CA VAL A 291 -9.27 -4.97 -12.57
C VAL A 291 -10.71 -5.22 -12.96
N ARG A 292 -11.10 -6.49 -13.22
CA ARG A 292 -12.50 -6.83 -13.51
C ARG A 292 -13.43 -6.52 -12.35
N SER A 293 -13.09 -6.96 -11.13
CA SER A 293 -13.91 -6.68 -9.94
C SER A 293 -14.09 -5.18 -9.71
N LEU A 294 -13.04 -4.40 -9.90
CA LEU A 294 -13.10 -2.94 -9.78
C LEU A 294 -13.97 -2.33 -10.89
N ALA A 295 -13.87 -2.82 -12.13
CA ALA A 295 -14.70 -2.38 -13.24
C ALA A 295 -16.17 -2.65 -12.99
N ASP A 296 -16.53 -3.89 -12.59
CA ASP A 296 -17.91 -4.30 -12.27
C ASP A 296 -18.49 -3.40 -11.16
N ALA A 297 -17.73 -3.18 -10.09
CA ALA A 297 -18.16 -2.33 -8.98
C ALA A 297 -18.32 -0.83 -9.32
N LEU A 298 -17.72 -0.36 -10.41
CA LEU A 298 -17.88 1.01 -10.91
C LEU A 298 -19.06 1.14 -11.85
N VAL A 299 -19.42 0.06 -12.61
CA VAL A 299 -20.56 0.04 -13.53
C VAL A 299 -21.87 -0.20 -12.81
N ASP A 300 -21.92 -1.10 -11.81
CA ASP A 300 -23.16 -1.48 -11.10
C ASP A 300 -23.83 -0.29 -10.35
N LYS A 301 -23.10 0.76 -10.01
CA LYS A 301 -23.68 1.95 -9.35
C LYS A 301 -24.43 2.88 -10.29
N GLU A 302 -24.22 2.81 -11.60
CA GLU A 302 -25.01 3.60 -12.57
C GLU A 302 -26.42 3.03 -12.78
N VAL A 303 -26.64 1.74 -12.43
CA VAL A 303 -27.96 1.09 -12.57
C VAL A 303 -28.85 1.30 -11.35
N ALA A 304 -28.28 1.71 -10.21
CA ALA A 304 -28.99 1.85 -8.92
C ALA A 304 -29.28 3.31 -8.51
N GLY A 305 -28.96 4.30 -9.31
CA GLY A 305 -29.24 5.75 -9.10
C GLY A 305 -30.11 6.31 -10.18
#